data_19ddd5c761d07f54f9bbe454e320f37d
#
_entry.id   19ddd5c761d07f54f9bbe454e320f37d
#
_cell.length_a   1.000
_cell.length_b   1.000
_cell.length_c   1.000
_cell.angle_alpha   90.00
_cell.angle_beta   90.00
_cell.angle_gamma   90.00
#
_symmetry.space_group_name_H-M   'P 1'
#
loop_
_entity.id
_entity.type
_entity.pdbx_description
1 polymer ?
#
loop_
_entity_poly.entity_id
_entity_poly.type
_entity_poly.pdbx_seq_one_letter_code
_entity_poly.pdbx_strand_id
1 'polypeptide(L)'
;MKFFIIIIFYLYSGISYSDENNFFTKGKTLFDQKKITQSKIEFERSIVSDPKHVNSYIFLSKIFAESNKQDEEMKNLSTALLLDSKNEEALYLMSLLNIKEGDYKSLEKNYAILKLNCSNFCDKLDDLNKSIKKFNKS
;
A
#
# COMPACT_ATOMS: atom_id res chain seq x y z
N MET A 1 15.87 -48.34 31.63
CA MET A 1 14.65 -47.80 30.99
C MET A 1 14.44 -46.31 31.33
N LYS A 2 15.41 -45.44 31.13
CA LYS A 2 15.28 -43.98 31.41
C LYS A 2 15.76 -43.08 30.27
N PHE A 3 16.10 -43.61 29.10
CA PHE A 3 16.59 -42.86 27.97
C PHE A 3 15.59 -42.67 26.81
N PHE A 4 14.37 -43.19 26.91
CA PHE A 4 13.40 -43.16 25.81
C PHE A 4 12.44 -41.94 25.83
N ILE A 5 12.44 -41.14 26.88
CA ILE A 5 11.47 -40.03 27.06
C ILE A 5 11.98 -38.71 26.48
N ILE A 6 13.28 -38.56 26.22
CA ILE A 6 13.88 -37.29 25.77
C ILE A 6 13.73 -37.05 24.24
N ILE A 7 13.49 -38.10 23.45
CA ILE A 7 13.43 -37.98 21.98
C ILE A 7 12.08 -37.46 21.47
N ILE A 8 11.02 -37.58 22.27
CA ILE A 8 9.66 -37.18 21.81
C ILE A 8 9.43 -35.65 21.89
N PHE A 9 10.23 -34.91 22.66
CA PHE A 9 10.06 -33.45 22.80
C PHE A 9 10.69 -32.62 21.69
N TYR A 10 11.54 -33.19 20.84
CA TYR A 10 12.20 -32.49 19.73
C TYR A 10 11.40 -32.50 18.42
N LEU A 11 10.26 -33.16 18.33
CA LEU A 11 9.47 -33.24 17.09
C LEU A 11 8.31 -32.25 17.04
N TYR A 12 8.12 -31.39 18.04
CA TYR A 12 7.03 -30.42 18.07
C TYR A 12 7.43 -28.95 17.84
N SER A 13 8.66 -28.68 17.47
CA SER A 13 9.02 -27.37 16.92
C SER A 13 8.74 -27.34 15.42
N GLY A 14 7.48 -27.61 15.07
CA GLY A 14 6.95 -27.20 13.78
C GLY A 14 7.02 -25.67 13.74
N ILE A 15 8.06 -25.13 13.12
CA ILE A 15 8.13 -23.73 12.74
C ILE A 15 6.96 -23.54 11.78
N SER A 16 5.86 -22.99 12.28
CA SER A 16 4.86 -22.35 11.42
C SER A 16 5.56 -21.18 10.75
N TYR A 17 6.18 -21.43 9.61
CA TYR A 17 6.49 -20.37 8.65
C TYR A 17 5.13 -19.83 8.23
N SER A 18 4.73 -18.76 8.86
CA SER A 18 3.62 -17.94 8.41
C SER A 18 4.00 -17.49 7.00
N ASP A 19 3.24 -17.91 6.02
CA ASP A 19 3.44 -17.60 4.61
C ASP A 19 2.96 -16.15 4.37
N GLU A 20 3.70 -15.22 4.94
CA GLU A 20 3.44 -13.77 4.96
C GLU A 20 3.25 -13.20 3.55
N ASN A 21 3.99 -13.75 2.59
CA ASN A 21 3.90 -13.38 1.18
C ASN A 21 2.66 -13.95 0.47
N ASN A 22 1.99 -14.95 1.03
CA ASN A 22 0.88 -15.63 0.37
C ASN A 22 -0.37 -14.74 0.28
N PHE A 23 -0.75 -14.04 1.36
CA PHE A 23 -1.96 -13.20 1.37
C PHE A 23 -1.84 -12.03 0.39
N PHE A 24 -0.71 -11.32 0.39
CA PHE A 24 -0.48 -10.22 -0.55
C PHE A 24 -0.49 -10.71 -2.01
N THR A 25 0.27 -11.76 -2.32
CA THR A 25 0.36 -12.33 -3.68
C THR A 25 -1.01 -12.80 -4.16
N LYS A 26 -1.77 -13.45 -3.30
CA LYS A 26 -3.14 -13.89 -3.59
C LYS A 26 -4.07 -12.69 -3.80
N GLY A 27 -3.98 -11.68 -2.93
CA GLY A 27 -4.72 -10.43 -3.06
C GLY A 27 -4.45 -9.75 -4.40
N LYS A 28 -3.17 -9.65 -4.80
CA LYS A 28 -2.77 -9.08 -6.09
C LYS A 28 -3.33 -9.87 -7.26
N THR A 29 -3.23 -11.19 -7.25
CA THR A 29 -3.80 -12.06 -8.29
C THR A 29 -5.31 -11.85 -8.44
N LEU A 30 -6.03 -11.77 -7.32
CA LEU A 30 -7.48 -11.52 -7.32
C LEU A 30 -7.82 -10.11 -7.82
N PHE A 31 -7.00 -9.11 -7.49
CA PHE A 31 -7.15 -7.75 -7.98
C PHE A 31 -7.00 -7.69 -9.51
N ASP A 32 -5.97 -8.32 -10.05
CA ASP A 32 -5.72 -8.40 -11.49
C ASP A 32 -6.87 -9.15 -12.22
N GLN A 33 -7.52 -10.12 -11.54
CA GLN A 33 -8.72 -10.82 -12.02
C GLN A 33 -10.03 -10.04 -11.82
N LYS A 34 -9.97 -8.80 -11.31
CA LYS A 34 -11.15 -7.96 -10.99
C LYS A 34 -12.08 -8.55 -9.92
N LYS A 35 -11.59 -9.48 -9.11
CA LYS A 35 -12.31 -10.05 -7.96
C LYS A 35 -12.10 -9.17 -6.73
N ILE A 36 -12.57 -7.93 -6.80
CA ILE A 36 -12.22 -6.84 -5.88
C ILE A 36 -12.56 -7.15 -4.42
N THR A 37 -13.76 -7.69 -4.15
CA THR A 37 -14.16 -8.04 -2.78
C THR A 37 -13.25 -9.09 -2.15
N GLN A 38 -12.88 -10.13 -2.92
CA GLN A 38 -11.99 -11.17 -2.44
C GLN A 38 -10.55 -10.66 -2.27
N SER A 39 -10.09 -9.85 -3.22
CA SER A 39 -8.79 -9.19 -3.16
C SER A 39 -8.65 -8.34 -1.90
N LYS A 40 -9.67 -7.54 -1.57
CA LYS A 40 -9.71 -6.72 -0.36
C LYS A 40 -9.49 -7.56 0.90
N ILE A 41 -10.19 -8.68 1.04
CA ILE A 41 -10.05 -9.58 2.18
C ILE A 41 -8.61 -10.10 2.31
N GLU A 42 -7.96 -10.46 1.20
CA GLU A 42 -6.59 -10.97 1.25
C GLU A 42 -5.57 -9.87 1.60
N PHE A 43 -5.77 -8.62 1.14
CA PHE A 43 -4.92 -7.51 1.58
C PHE A 43 -5.13 -7.17 3.07
N GLU A 44 -6.36 -7.21 3.57
CA GLU A 44 -6.64 -7.06 5.00
C GLU A 44 -5.97 -8.17 5.83
N ARG A 45 -5.99 -9.42 5.37
CA ARG A 45 -5.24 -10.53 6.00
C ARG A 45 -3.73 -10.29 5.96
N SER A 46 -3.22 -9.77 4.86
CA SER A 46 -1.79 -9.43 4.75
C SER A 46 -1.39 -8.39 5.80
N ILE A 47 -2.21 -7.37 6.05
CA ILE A 47 -1.96 -6.35 7.08
C ILE A 47 -2.06 -6.95 8.50
N VAL A 48 -2.98 -7.88 8.74
CA VAL A 48 -3.08 -8.55 10.04
C VAL A 48 -1.84 -9.40 10.31
N SER A 49 -1.30 -10.06 9.28
CA SER A 49 -0.06 -10.86 9.36
C SER A 49 1.19 -9.99 9.49
N ASP A 50 1.30 -8.95 8.65
CA ASP A 50 2.37 -7.95 8.68
C ASP A 50 1.80 -6.53 8.63
N PRO A 51 1.63 -5.86 9.79
CA PRO A 51 1.15 -4.49 9.85
C PRO A 51 2.05 -3.45 9.17
N LYS A 52 3.27 -3.81 8.79
CA LYS A 52 4.22 -2.95 8.08
C LYS A 52 4.28 -3.20 6.58
N HIS A 53 3.44 -4.06 6.05
CA HIS A 53 3.41 -4.39 4.63
C HIS A 53 2.81 -3.24 3.80
N VAL A 54 3.65 -2.29 3.38
CA VAL A 54 3.27 -1.03 2.69
C VAL A 54 2.37 -1.27 1.49
N ASN A 55 2.73 -2.26 0.64
CA ASN A 55 1.99 -2.52 -0.59
C ASN A 55 0.53 -2.95 -0.35
N SER A 56 0.22 -3.61 0.76
CA SER A 56 -1.18 -3.97 1.08
C SER A 56 -2.04 -2.74 1.32
N TYR A 57 -1.51 -1.71 2.00
CA TYR A 57 -2.20 -0.44 2.16
C TYR A 57 -2.38 0.29 0.82
N ILE A 58 -1.38 0.27 -0.07
CA ILE A 58 -1.48 0.87 -1.40
C ILE A 58 -2.59 0.18 -2.22
N PHE A 59 -2.65 -1.15 -2.22
CA PHE A 59 -3.70 -1.86 -2.95
C PHE A 59 -5.10 -1.65 -2.35
N LEU A 60 -5.22 -1.57 -1.01
CA LEU A 60 -6.48 -1.21 -0.37
C LEU A 60 -6.92 0.20 -0.76
N SER A 61 -6.00 1.18 -0.81
CA SER A 61 -6.34 2.53 -1.26
C SER A 61 -6.89 2.54 -2.68
N LYS A 62 -6.31 1.77 -3.61
CA LYS A 62 -6.82 1.63 -4.98
C LYS A 62 -8.25 1.06 -5.01
N ILE A 63 -8.53 0.05 -4.19
CA ILE A 63 -9.86 -0.54 -4.07
C ILE A 63 -10.87 0.49 -3.55
N PHE A 64 -10.48 1.30 -2.58
CA PHE A 64 -11.35 2.34 -2.03
C PHE A 64 -11.55 3.50 -3.00
N ALA A 65 -10.52 3.87 -3.78
CA ALA A 65 -10.62 4.85 -4.86
C ALA A 65 -11.65 4.43 -5.92
N GLU A 66 -11.62 3.15 -6.38
CA GLU A 66 -12.59 2.60 -7.32
C GLU A 66 -14.03 2.61 -6.77
N SER A 67 -14.17 2.53 -5.44
CA SER A 67 -15.47 2.55 -4.74
C SER A 67 -15.92 3.95 -4.31
N ASN A 68 -15.18 5.00 -4.68
CA ASN A 68 -15.39 6.40 -4.25
C ASN A 68 -15.43 6.59 -2.72
N LYS A 69 -14.69 5.79 -1.97
CA LYS A 69 -14.54 5.87 -0.53
C LYS A 69 -13.28 6.65 -0.15
N GLN A 70 -13.36 7.97 -0.27
CA GLN A 70 -12.21 8.86 -0.13
C GLN A 70 -11.54 8.82 1.25
N ASP A 71 -12.32 8.72 2.33
CA ASP A 71 -11.77 8.67 3.68
C ASP A 71 -10.92 7.42 3.90
N GLU A 72 -11.39 6.26 3.43
CA GLU A 72 -10.65 5.01 3.50
C GLU A 72 -9.43 5.01 2.57
N GLU A 73 -9.55 5.60 1.37
CA GLU A 73 -8.44 5.82 0.45
C GLU A 73 -7.34 6.65 1.12
N MET A 74 -7.70 7.83 1.67
CA MET A 74 -6.81 8.73 2.39
C MET A 74 -6.12 8.03 3.56
N LYS A 75 -6.88 7.29 4.38
CA LYS A 75 -6.36 6.58 5.54
C LYS A 75 -5.30 5.55 5.14
N ASN A 76 -5.56 4.75 4.11
CA ASN A 76 -4.62 3.72 3.66
C ASN A 76 -3.36 4.35 3.04
N LEU A 77 -3.48 5.39 2.20
CA LEU A 77 -2.33 6.11 1.65
C LEU A 77 -1.49 6.78 2.74
N SER A 78 -2.13 7.40 3.73
CA SER A 78 -1.44 8.02 4.85
C SER A 78 -0.65 6.99 5.66
N THR A 79 -1.22 5.80 5.88
CA THR A 79 -0.52 4.70 6.56
C THR A 79 0.66 4.21 5.72
N ALA A 80 0.50 4.04 4.41
CA ALA A 80 1.59 3.65 3.52
C ALA A 80 2.74 4.66 3.59
N LEU A 81 2.45 5.97 3.55
CA LEU A 81 3.45 7.04 3.63
C LEU A 81 4.04 7.22 5.03
N LEU A 82 3.33 6.83 6.08
CA LEU A 82 3.88 6.78 7.44
C LEU A 82 4.93 5.66 7.55
N LEU A 83 4.71 4.53 6.91
CA LEU A 83 5.62 3.39 6.91
C LEU A 83 6.80 3.60 5.95
N ASP A 84 6.55 4.18 4.78
CA ASP A 84 7.54 4.50 3.76
C ASP A 84 7.23 5.88 3.14
N SER A 85 7.81 6.91 3.72
CA SER A 85 7.56 8.32 3.33
C SER A 85 8.06 8.70 1.93
N LYS A 86 8.83 7.82 1.28
CA LYS A 86 9.37 8.02 -0.06
C LYS A 86 8.77 7.06 -1.09
N ASN A 87 7.79 6.28 -0.71
CA ASN A 87 7.12 5.36 -1.63
C ASN A 87 6.50 6.11 -2.80
N GLU A 88 7.05 5.90 -3.99
CA GLU A 88 6.69 6.66 -5.19
C GLU A 88 5.22 6.47 -5.56
N GLU A 89 4.71 5.25 -5.48
CA GLU A 89 3.32 4.94 -5.83
C GLU A 89 2.35 5.57 -4.84
N ALA A 90 2.63 5.48 -3.54
CA ALA A 90 1.81 6.10 -2.50
C ALA A 90 1.81 7.64 -2.61
N LEU A 91 2.97 8.26 -2.89
CA LEU A 91 3.09 9.70 -3.13
C LEU A 91 2.28 10.12 -4.36
N TYR A 92 2.36 9.37 -5.44
CA TYR A 92 1.60 9.66 -6.66
C TYR A 92 0.09 9.54 -6.44
N LEU A 93 -0.38 8.44 -5.84
CA LEU A 93 -1.80 8.23 -5.56
C LEU A 93 -2.34 9.28 -4.58
N MET A 94 -1.59 9.63 -3.54
CA MET A 94 -1.96 10.70 -2.62
C MET A 94 -2.03 12.06 -3.35
N SER A 95 -1.13 12.31 -4.29
CA SER A 95 -1.17 13.52 -5.12
C SER A 95 -2.43 13.60 -5.98
N LEU A 96 -2.87 12.48 -6.56
CA LEU A 96 -4.14 12.42 -7.31
C LEU A 96 -5.34 12.69 -6.42
N LEU A 97 -5.34 12.12 -5.21
CA LEU A 97 -6.40 12.38 -4.22
C LEU A 97 -6.43 13.84 -3.82
N ASN A 98 -5.27 14.47 -3.55
CA ASN A 98 -5.17 15.89 -3.21
C ASN A 98 -5.69 16.80 -4.34
N ILE A 99 -5.46 16.46 -5.60
CA ILE A 99 -6.04 17.18 -6.75
C ILE A 99 -7.58 17.10 -6.69
N LYS A 100 -8.12 15.91 -6.43
CA LYS A 100 -9.57 15.67 -6.35
C LYS A 100 -10.21 16.44 -5.21
N GLU A 101 -9.52 16.58 -4.08
CA GLU A 101 -9.98 17.31 -2.90
C GLU A 101 -9.69 18.83 -2.95
N GLY A 102 -8.90 19.28 -3.93
CA GLY A 102 -8.47 20.67 -4.01
C GLY A 102 -7.40 21.08 -2.99
N ASP A 103 -6.72 20.09 -2.36
CA ASP A 103 -5.62 20.33 -1.43
C ASP A 103 -4.28 20.47 -2.19
N TYR A 104 -4.11 21.62 -2.81
CA TYR A 104 -2.91 21.88 -3.62
C TYR A 104 -1.64 22.06 -2.79
N LYS A 105 -1.77 22.44 -1.52
CA LYS A 105 -0.61 22.55 -0.62
C LYS A 105 0.00 21.18 -0.34
N SER A 106 -0.81 20.19 -0.06
CA SER A 106 -0.36 18.81 0.14
C SER A 106 0.13 18.19 -1.19
N LEU A 107 -0.54 18.53 -2.31
CA LEU A 107 -0.07 18.13 -3.65
C LEU A 107 1.35 18.63 -3.93
N GLU A 108 1.65 19.91 -3.72
CA GLU A 108 3.00 20.49 -3.94
C GLU A 108 4.05 19.80 -3.07
N LYS A 109 3.72 19.50 -1.79
CA LYS A 109 4.60 18.77 -0.89
C LYS A 109 4.91 17.36 -1.41
N ASN A 110 3.90 16.61 -1.79
CA ASN A 110 4.05 15.23 -2.28
C ASN A 110 4.81 15.22 -3.62
N TYR A 111 4.51 16.17 -4.52
CA TYR A 111 5.23 16.35 -5.77
C TYR A 111 6.73 16.61 -5.54
N ALA A 112 7.08 17.48 -4.60
CA ALA A 112 8.48 17.78 -4.30
C ALA A 112 9.23 16.54 -3.79
N ILE A 113 8.60 15.74 -2.90
CA ILE A 113 9.21 14.50 -2.40
C ILE A 113 9.36 13.49 -3.54
N LEU A 114 8.32 13.29 -4.36
CA LEU A 114 8.35 12.37 -5.49
C LEU A 114 9.44 12.78 -6.49
N LYS A 115 9.53 14.05 -6.85
CA LYS A 115 10.54 14.58 -7.77
C LYS A 115 11.98 14.31 -7.32
N LEU A 116 12.24 14.37 -6.02
CA LEU A 116 13.57 14.13 -5.46
C LEU A 116 13.94 12.65 -5.38
N ASN A 117 12.96 11.76 -5.36
CA ASN A 117 13.19 10.33 -5.07
C ASN A 117 12.72 9.40 -6.19
N CYS A 118 12.06 9.90 -7.24
CA CYS A 118 11.47 9.02 -8.25
C CYS A 118 12.50 8.22 -9.04
N SER A 119 12.15 6.99 -9.34
CA SER A 119 12.84 6.09 -10.26
C SER A 119 11.85 5.45 -11.25
N ASN A 120 10.67 5.06 -10.78
CA ASN A 120 9.65 4.38 -11.57
C ASN A 120 8.45 5.27 -11.92
N PHE A 121 8.23 6.36 -11.17
CA PHE A 121 7.10 7.28 -11.34
C PHE A 121 7.51 8.66 -11.88
N CYS A 122 8.73 8.79 -12.42
CA CYS A 122 9.21 10.08 -12.95
C CYS A 122 8.38 10.57 -14.15
N ASP A 123 7.82 9.66 -14.94
CA ASP A 123 6.91 9.98 -16.06
C ASP A 123 5.59 10.64 -15.61
N LYS A 124 5.19 10.46 -14.36
CA LYS A 124 3.97 11.04 -13.78
C LYS A 124 4.16 12.48 -13.29
N LEU A 125 5.40 12.94 -13.15
CA LEU A 125 5.70 14.27 -12.62
C LEU A 125 5.16 15.40 -13.50
N ASP A 126 5.18 15.24 -14.83
CA ASP A 126 4.69 16.27 -15.75
C ASP A 126 3.19 16.54 -15.58
N ASP A 127 2.39 15.52 -15.39
CA ASP A 127 0.95 15.66 -15.22
C ASP A 127 0.59 16.28 -13.86
N LEU A 128 1.30 15.89 -12.78
CA LEU A 128 1.15 16.55 -11.49
C LEU A 128 1.55 18.03 -11.56
N ASN A 129 2.67 18.35 -12.24
CA ASN A 129 3.14 19.71 -12.41
C ASN A 129 2.15 20.59 -13.22
N LYS A 130 1.52 20.02 -14.26
CA LYS A 130 0.46 20.72 -15.00
C LYS A 130 -0.72 21.09 -14.09
N SER A 131 -1.12 20.17 -13.21
CA SER A 131 -2.21 20.40 -12.24
C SER A 131 -1.86 21.51 -11.25
N ILE A 132 -0.63 21.54 -10.71
CA ILE A 132 -0.13 22.58 -9.83
C ILE A 132 -0.14 23.95 -10.56
N LYS A 133 0.41 23.99 -11.78
CA LYS A 133 0.46 25.24 -12.58
C LYS A 133 -0.91 25.78 -12.94
N LYS A 134 -1.88 24.92 -13.20
CA LYS A 134 -3.26 25.32 -13.49
C LYS A 134 -3.90 26.01 -12.29
N PHE A 135 -3.68 25.48 -11.09
CA PHE A 135 -4.18 26.06 -9.85
C PHE A 135 -3.56 27.44 -9.56
N ASN A 136 -2.23 27.56 -9.69
CA ASN A 136 -1.51 28.82 -9.42
C ASN A 136 -1.84 29.95 -10.41
N LYS A 137 -2.64 29.69 -11.44
CA LYS A 137 -3.12 30.69 -12.42
C LYS A 137 -4.58 31.11 -12.18
N SER A 138 -5.29 30.45 -11.27
CA SER A 138 -6.69 30.73 -10.93
C SER A 138 -6.79 31.68 -9.77
#